data_db39f241f070fa45f2ec76c8972a3dd8
#
_entry.id   db39f241f070fa45f2ec76c8972a3dd8
#
_cell.length_a   1.000
_cell.length_b   1.000
_cell.length_c   1.000
_cell.angle_alpha   90.00
_cell.angle_beta   90.00
_cell.angle_gamma   90.00
#
_symmetry.space_group_name_H-M   'P 1'
#
loop_
_entity.id
_entity.type
_entity.pdbx_description
1 polymer ?
#
loop_
_entity_poly.entity_id
_entity_poly.type
_entity_poly.pdbx_seq_one_letter_code
_entity_poly.pdbx_strand_id
1 'polypeptide(L)'
;VGYGGNKDKGGPEFGFGLSMAQKLDAPILLIKTSWGGKSINYNFRPPSAGPYELNEKEKNGGKAEEIKKNASLNWRMMNEAVHAVLKDLKTYHPAYDPKVGHEMAGFVWFQGFNDQFSDAFRDNYRQNMIHFIKDVRTEYKAPKMPFVIGVLGTNRIKENVDKNAVSVGQREAAKAPEFKGNVVSVESYKVYDQEAWEVYQSGWPKHFAEWCVVGSDRPYHYLGSGKFFV
;
A
#
# COMPACT_ATOMS: atom_id res chain seq x y z
N VAL A 1 1.99 13.15 7.45
CA VAL A 1 1.47 11.80 7.35
C VAL A 1 0.00 11.86 6.99
N GLY A 2 -0.40 11.45 5.81
CA GLY A 2 -1.79 11.55 5.39
C GLY A 2 -2.15 10.47 4.38
N TYR A 3 -3.43 10.11 4.30
CA TYR A 3 -3.94 9.20 3.29
C TYR A 3 -3.90 9.87 1.90
N GLY A 4 -3.34 9.17 0.90
CA GLY A 4 -3.34 9.66 -0.48
C GLY A 4 -2.79 11.08 -0.66
N GLY A 5 -1.78 11.47 0.12
CA GLY A 5 -1.20 12.81 0.08
C GLY A 5 -1.94 13.87 0.92
N ASN A 6 -3.02 13.52 1.59
CA ASN A 6 -3.70 14.42 2.51
C ASN A 6 -3.00 14.43 3.87
N LYS A 7 -2.33 15.55 4.19
CA LYS A 7 -1.55 15.72 5.42
C LYS A 7 -2.38 15.76 6.71
N ASP A 8 -3.67 15.97 6.61
CA ASP A 8 -4.57 16.13 7.75
C ASP A 8 -5.19 14.81 8.22
N LYS A 9 -4.82 13.68 7.58
CA LYS A 9 -5.34 12.36 7.90
C LYS A 9 -4.21 11.37 8.21
N GLY A 10 -4.40 10.55 9.24
CA GLY A 10 -3.53 9.43 9.53
C GLY A 10 -3.86 8.21 8.66
N GLY A 11 -2.85 7.41 8.36
CA GLY A 11 -3.00 6.12 7.71
C GLY A 11 -2.40 5.00 8.57
N PRO A 12 -2.38 3.75 8.09
CA PRO A 12 -1.86 2.61 8.84
C PRO A 12 -0.38 2.77 9.23
N GLU A 13 0.39 3.59 8.52
CA GLU A 13 1.78 3.89 8.86
C GLU A 13 1.94 4.54 10.22
N PHE A 14 0.96 5.28 10.70
CA PHE A 14 1.02 5.90 12.04
C PHE A 14 0.99 4.83 13.15
N GLY A 15 0.02 3.93 13.10
CA GLY A 15 -0.08 2.82 14.06
C GLY A 15 1.12 1.86 13.97
N PHE A 16 1.61 1.61 12.75
CA PHE A 16 2.83 0.83 12.53
C PHE A 16 4.04 1.50 13.20
N GLY A 17 4.24 2.80 13.00
CA GLY A 17 5.34 3.55 13.60
C GLY A 17 5.32 3.53 15.12
N LEU A 18 4.16 3.74 15.73
CA LEU A 18 4.00 3.63 17.19
C LEU A 18 4.36 2.23 17.71
N SER A 19 3.88 1.18 17.04
CA SER A 19 4.18 -0.20 17.42
C SER A 19 5.65 -0.54 17.29
N MET A 20 6.31 -0.04 16.25
CA MET A 20 7.75 -0.27 16.05
C MET A 20 8.59 0.50 17.07
N ALA A 21 8.23 1.75 17.39
CA ALA A 21 8.92 2.56 18.39
C ALA A 21 8.86 1.96 19.80
N GLN A 22 7.81 1.19 20.11
CA GLN A 22 7.70 0.45 21.38
C GLN A 22 8.59 -0.80 21.43
N LYS A 23 8.98 -1.34 20.28
CA LYS A 23 9.68 -2.63 20.17
C LYS A 23 11.15 -2.53 19.84
N LEU A 24 11.55 -1.42 19.23
CA LEU A 24 12.92 -1.19 18.79
C LEU A 24 13.54 -0.06 19.60
N ASP A 25 14.70 -0.31 20.19
CA ASP A 25 15.52 0.71 20.85
C ASP A 25 16.43 1.40 19.81
N ALA A 26 15.80 1.99 18.80
CA ALA A 26 16.49 2.69 17.72
C ALA A 26 15.58 3.76 17.11
N PRO A 27 16.14 4.86 16.60
CA PRO A 27 15.40 5.84 15.83
C PRO A 27 14.78 5.22 14.58
N ILE A 28 13.51 5.52 14.29
CA ILE A 28 12.76 4.98 13.18
C ILE A 28 12.29 6.10 12.27
N LEU A 29 12.63 6.00 10.99
CA LEU A 29 12.09 6.87 9.94
C LEU A 29 11.17 6.06 9.04
N LEU A 30 9.92 6.50 8.90
CA LEU A 30 8.95 5.94 7.96
C LEU A 30 8.88 6.83 6.71
N ILE A 31 9.15 6.24 5.55
CA ILE A 31 9.01 6.91 4.26
C ILE A 31 7.75 6.37 3.59
N LYS A 32 6.72 7.20 3.51
CA LYS A 32 5.44 6.82 2.88
C LYS A 32 5.39 7.32 1.44
N THR A 33 5.25 6.39 0.51
CA THR A 33 5.06 6.65 -0.91
C THR A 33 3.75 6.00 -1.37
N SER A 34 2.68 6.78 -1.39
CA SER A 34 1.35 6.26 -1.73
C SER A 34 0.56 7.22 -2.60
N TRP A 35 -0.17 6.67 -3.57
CA TRP A 35 -1.06 7.40 -4.47
C TRP A 35 -2.36 6.62 -4.65
N GLY A 36 -3.49 7.33 -4.68
CA GLY A 36 -4.80 6.72 -4.92
C GLY A 36 -4.96 6.21 -6.35
N GLY A 37 -5.73 5.14 -6.52
CA GLY A 37 -6.10 4.64 -7.85
C GLY A 37 -4.96 3.98 -8.64
N LYS A 38 -3.99 3.34 -7.98
CA LYS A 38 -2.81 2.75 -8.62
C LYS A 38 -2.81 1.23 -8.54
N SER A 39 -2.32 0.59 -9.61
CA SER A 39 -2.15 -0.86 -9.74
C SER A 39 -0.68 -1.27 -9.71
N ILE A 40 -0.40 -2.50 -9.30
CA ILE A 40 0.94 -3.07 -9.44
C ILE A 40 1.22 -3.47 -10.89
N ASN A 41 0.19 -3.87 -11.63
CA ASN A 41 0.37 -4.32 -13.01
C ASN A 41 0.80 -3.21 -13.99
N TYR A 42 0.41 -1.97 -13.73
CA TYR A 42 0.69 -0.83 -14.61
C TYR A 42 1.52 0.26 -13.91
N ASN A 43 0.99 0.84 -12.83
CA ASN A 43 1.56 2.04 -12.22
C ASN A 43 2.85 1.76 -11.42
N PHE A 44 2.83 0.71 -10.60
CA PHE A 44 3.97 0.21 -9.83
C PHE A 44 4.66 -0.96 -10.50
N ARG A 45 4.44 -1.17 -11.80
CA ARG A 45 5.02 -2.30 -12.53
C ARG A 45 6.54 -2.34 -12.33
N PRO A 46 7.06 -3.42 -11.73
CA PRO A 46 8.49 -3.53 -11.46
C PRO A 46 9.27 -3.82 -12.75
N PRO A 47 10.51 -3.34 -12.87
CA PRO A 47 11.32 -3.50 -14.09
C PRO A 47 11.47 -4.95 -14.56
N SER A 48 11.67 -5.88 -13.64
CA SER A 48 11.85 -7.31 -13.96
C SER A 48 10.56 -7.99 -14.48
N ALA A 49 9.40 -7.35 -14.32
CA ALA A 49 8.16 -7.83 -14.95
C ALA A 49 8.10 -7.52 -16.48
N GLY A 50 9.11 -6.83 -17.00
CA GLY A 50 9.16 -6.41 -18.40
C GLY A 50 8.21 -5.25 -18.75
N PRO A 51 8.14 -4.86 -20.02
CA PRO A 51 7.30 -3.75 -20.46
C PRO A 51 5.80 -4.05 -20.23
N TYR A 52 5.01 -2.97 -20.08
CA TYR A 52 3.56 -3.09 -20.01
C TYR A 52 2.99 -3.45 -21.38
N GLU A 53 2.19 -4.50 -21.42
CA GLU A 53 1.50 -4.93 -22.63
C GLU A 53 0.12 -4.28 -22.72
N LEU A 54 -0.09 -3.52 -23.79
CA LEU A 54 -1.37 -2.86 -24.06
C LEU A 54 -2.46 -3.90 -24.38
N ASN A 55 -3.63 -3.73 -23.79
CA ASN A 55 -4.81 -4.46 -24.25
C ASN A 55 -5.35 -3.88 -25.59
N GLU A 56 -6.28 -4.59 -26.24
CA GLU A 56 -6.81 -4.19 -27.54
C GLU A 56 -7.47 -2.80 -27.55
N LYS A 57 -8.15 -2.43 -26.46
CA LYS A 57 -8.75 -1.10 -26.32
C LYS A 57 -7.69 0.00 -26.25
N GLU A 58 -6.61 -0.26 -25.53
CA GLU A 58 -5.48 0.68 -25.39
C GLU A 58 -4.69 0.83 -26.69
N LYS A 59 -4.48 -0.26 -27.43
CA LYS A 59 -3.85 -0.25 -28.75
C LYS A 59 -4.62 0.62 -29.75
N ASN A 60 -5.94 0.51 -29.75
CA ASN A 60 -6.83 1.19 -30.69
C ASN A 60 -7.29 2.58 -30.22
N GLY A 61 -7.00 2.96 -28.96
CA GLY A 61 -7.50 4.18 -28.33
C GLY A 61 -6.74 5.47 -28.64
N GLY A 62 -5.74 5.45 -29.53
CA GLY A 62 -4.96 6.63 -29.94
C GLY A 62 -3.98 7.16 -28.89
N LYS A 63 -3.85 6.50 -27.71
CA LYS A 63 -2.96 6.90 -26.59
C LYS A 63 -1.90 5.86 -26.26
N ALA A 64 -1.64 4.92 -27.14
CA ALA A 64 -0.76 3.79 -26.89
C ALA A 64 0.64 4.21 -26.38
N GLU A 65 1.26 5.20 -27.01
CA GLU A 65 2.61 5.67 -26.62
C GLU A 65 2.59 6.41 -25.26
N GLU A 66 1.54 7.18 -24.98
CA GLU A 66 1.35 7.82 -23.67
C GLU A 66 1.20 6.77 -22.56
N ILE A 67 0.39 5.73 -22.78
CA ILE A 67 0.19 4.63 -21.83
C ILE A 67 1.51 3.91 -21.58
N LYS A 68 2.26 3.55 -22.61
CA LYS A 68 3.58 2.92 -22.46
C LYS A 68 4.55 3.79 -21.67
N LYS A 69 4.62 5.09 -21.99
CA LYS A 69 5.49 6.06 -21.30
C LYS A 69 5.16 6.17 -19.81
N ASN A 70 3.88 6.12 -19.46
CA ASN A 70 3.40 6.25 -18.09
C ASN A 70 3.37 4.91 -17.32
N ALA A 71 3.62 3.79 -17.97
CA ALA A 71 3.83 2.52 -17.27
C ALA A 71 5.02 2.65 -16.30
N SER A 72 4.93 2.02 -15.14
CA SER A 72 5.93 2.08 -14.07
C SER A 72 6.20 3.49 -13.51
N LEU A 73 5.33 4.47 -13.78
CA LEU A 73 5.54 5.84 -13.29
C LEU A 73 5.63 5.90 -11.77
N ASN A 74 4.72 5.22 -11.07
CA ASN A 74 4.73 5.24 -9.60
C ASN A 74 5.88 4.40 -9.00
N TRP A 75 6.37 3.40 -9.72
CA TRP A 75 7.63 2.74 -9.35
C TRP A 75 8.80 3.74 -9.35
N ARG A 76 8.96 4.50 -10.43
CA ARG A 76 10.03 5.52 -10.51
C ARG A 76 9.86 6.60 -9.44
N MET A 77 8.67 7.18 -9.31
CA MET A 77 8.39 8.22 -8.30
C MET A 77 8.63 7.73 -6.86
N MET A 78 8.30 6.49 -6.56
CA MET A 78 8.56 5.87 -5.26
C MET A 78 10.06 5.86 -4.97
N ASN A 79 10.86 5.35 -5.90
CA ASN A 79 12.30 5.23 -5.72
C ASN A 79 12.98 6.59 -5.67
N GLU A 80 12.59 7.54 -6.53
CA GLU A 80 13.08 8.93 -6.48
C GLU A 80 12.82 9.56 -5.11
N ALA A 81 11.61 9.39 -4.56
CA ALA A 81 11.25 9.94 -3.26
C ALA A 81 12.07 9.28 -2.13
N VAL A 82 12.22 7.97 -2.15
CA VAL A 82 13.03 7.26 -1.14
C VAL A 82 14.50 7.70 -1.22
N HIS A 83 15.09 7.72 -2.40
CA HIS A 83 16.48 8.16 -2.57
C HIS A 83 16.70 9.61 -2.17
N ALA A 84 15.74 10.51 -2.45
CA ALA A 84 15.80 11.90 -2.00
C ALA A 84 15.86 12.01 -0.48
N VAL A 85 15.04 11.24 0.24
CA VAL A 85 15.06 11.20 1.71
C VAL A 85 16.37 10.59 2.23
N LEU A 86 16.83 9.47 1.66
CA LEU A 86 18.06 8.81 2.10
C LEU A 86 19.33 9.67 1.87
N LYS A 87 19.30 10.55 0.89
CA LYS A 87 20.39 11.48 0.59
C LYS A 87 20.56 12.56 1.68
N ASP A 88 19.47 12.91 2.38
CA ASP A 88 19.47 13.98 3.38
C ASP A 88 18.72 13.58 4.65
N LEU A 89 19.11 12.45 5.24
CA LEU A 89 18.48 11.90 6.43
C LEU A 89 18.49 12.85 7.63
N LYS A 90 19.50 13.71 7.75
CA LYS A 90 19.61 14.67 8.87
C LYS A 90 18.46 15.67 8.88
N THR A 91 17.98 16.10 7.72
CA THR A 91 16.80 16.97 7.60
C THR A 91 15.52 16.28 8.06
N TYR A 92 15.37 14.98 7.77
CA TYR A 92 14.14 14.24 8.11
C TYR A 92 14.18 13.63 9.52
N HIS A 93 15.39 13.35 10.05
CA HIS A 93 15.58 12.81 11.39
C HIS A 93 16.73 13.53 12.11
N PRO A 94 16.44 14.52 12.94
CA PRO A 94 17.47 15.35 13.59
C PRO A 94 18.48 14.55 14.44
N ALA A 95 18.10 13.40 14.98
CA ALA A 95 18.98 12.51 15.73
C ALA A 95 19.87 11.60 14.86
N TYR A 96 19.76 11.67 13.53
CA TYR A 96 20.59 10.86 12.64
C TYR A 96 22.08 11.18 12.78
N ASP A 97 22.90 10.15 12.99
CA ASP A 97 24.36 10.22 13.01
C ASP A 97 24.93 9.58 11.74
N PRO A 98 25.57 10.36 10.85
CA PRO A 98 26.18 9.83 9.63
C PRO A 98 27.28 8.78 9.86
N LYS A 99 27.92 8.77 11.04
CA LYS A 99 28.94 7.76 11.38
C LYS A 99 28.35 6.40 11.68
N VAL A 100 27.12 6.38 12.17
CA VAL A 100 26.36 5.14 12.42
C VAL A 100 25.69 4.65 11.15
N GLY A 101 25.24 5.58 10.30
CA GLY A 101 24.53 5.26 9.05
C GLY A 101 23.06 4.94 9.27
N HIS A 102 22.47 4.19 8.34
CA HIS A 102 21.09 3.73 8.41
C HIS A 102 20.95 2.33 7.84
N GLU A 103 19.87 1.68 8.19
CA GLU A 103 19.47 0.37 7.66
C GLU A 103 18.08 0.46 7.02
N MET A 104 17.91 -0.21 5.88
CA MET A 104 16.59 -0.45 5.28
C MET A 104 15.93 -1.62 6.03
N ALA A 105 15.29 -1.32 7.14
CA ALA A 105 14.81 -2.30 8.10
C ALA A 105 13.61 -3.13 7.61
N GLY A 106 12.86 -2.64 6.62
CA GLY A 106 11.73 -3.38 6.07
C GLY A 106 10.94 -2.59 5.03
N PHE A 107 10.04 -3.29 4.34
CA PHE A 107 9.09 -2.71 3.40
C PHE A 107 7.68 -3.21 3.70
N VAL A 108 6.73 -2.30 3.74
CA VAL A 108 5.30 -2.62 3.91
C VAL A 108 4.55 -2.26 2.64
N TRP A 109 3.89 -3.25 2.05
CA TRP A 109 3.05 -3.09 0.87
C TRP A 109 1.58 -3.24 1.25
N PHE A 110 0.80 -2.19 1.06
CA PHE A 110 -0.64 -2.20 1.29
C PHE A 110 -1.35 -1.58 0.09
N GLN A 111 -1.56 -2.38 -0.93
CA GLN A 111 -2.15 -2.00 -2.22
C GLN A 111 -2.84 -3.24 -2.83
N GLY A 112 -3.76 -3.05 -3.77
CA GLY A 112 -4.39 -4.16 -4.50
C GLY A 112 -5.77 -3.80 -5.04
N PHE A 113 -6.41 -2.77 -4.50
CA PHE A 113 -7.80 -2.43 -4.85
C PHE A 113 -8.01 -2.22 -6.35
N ASN A 114 -7.11 -1.52 -7.02
CA ASN A 114 -7.28 -1.22 -8.45
C ASN A 114 -6.98 -2.41 -9.37
N ASP A 115 -6.20 -3.37 -8.91
CA ASP A 115 -5.89 -4.56 -9.72
C ASP A 115 -7.07 -5.52 -9.85
N GLN A 116 -8.05 -5.45 -8.95
CA GLN A 116 -9.23 -6.33 -8.99
C GLN A 116 -10.22 -6.04 -10.14
N PHE A 117 -10.11 -4.90 -10.81
CA PHE A 117 -11.06 -4.48 -11.85
C PHE A 117 -10.68 -4.91 -13.28
N SER A 118 -9.57 -5.61 -13.46
CA SER A 118 -9.13 -6.13 -14.77
C SER A 118 -8.69 -7.58 -14.63
N ASP A 119 -9.14 -8.45 -15.52
CA ASP A 119 -8.75 -9.86 -15.54
C ASP A 119 -7.24 -10.01 -15.64
N ALA A 120 -6.62 -9.34 -16.60
CA ALA A 120 -5.17 -9.38 -16.80
C ALA A 120 -4.40 -8.87 -15.56
N PHE A 121 -4.95 -7.91 -14.81
CA PHE A 121 -4.30 -7.40 -13.60
C PHE A 121 -4.42 -8.42 -12.44
N ARG A 122 -5.59 -9.05 -12.29
CA ARG A 122 -5.81 -10.11 -11.31
C ARG A 122 -4.90 -11.31 -11.55
N ASP A 123 -4.86 -11.77 -12.79
CA ASP A 123 -4.12 -12.98 -13.20
C ASP A 123 -2.60 -12.81 -13.01
N ASN A 124 -2.10 -11.61 -13.28
CA ASN A 124 -0.68 -11.29 -13.15
C ASN A 124 -0.28 -10.78 -11.76
N TYR A 125 -1.21 -10.58 -10.82
CA TYR A 125 -0.90 -9.93 -9.54
C TYR A 125 0.18 -10.65 -8.75
N ARG A 126 0.04 -11.98 -8.58
CA ARG A 126 1.02 -12.81 -7.86
C ARG A 126 2.43 -12.66 -8.45
N GLN A 127 2.54 -12.78 -9.76
CA GLN A 127 3.83 -12.73 -10.43
C GLN A 127 4.46 -11.34 -10.35
N ASN A 128 3.65 -10.29 -10.58
CA ASN A 128 4.12 -8.90 -10.43
C ASN A 128 4.56 -8.59 -8.99
N MET A 129 3.89 -9.16 -7.99
CA MET A 129 4.27 -8.99 -6.59
C MET A 129 5.62 -9.65 -6.29
N ILE A 130 5.88 -10.84 -6.85
CA ILE A 130 7.18 -11.51 -6.73
C ILE A 130 8.29 -10.66 -7.37
N HIS A 131 8.06 -10.15 -8.57
CA HIS A 131 8.99 -9.23 -9.23
C HIS A 131 9.22 -7.97 -8.40
N PHE A 132 8.15 -7.37 -7.89
CA PHE A 132 8.23 -6.15 -7.10
C PHE A 132 9.09 -6.31 -5.85
N ILE A 133 8.91 -7.40 -5.11
CA ILE A 133 9.73 -7.69 -3.91
C ILE A 133 11.22 -7.82 -4.27
N LYS A 134 11.53 -8.53 -5.35
CA LYS A 134 12.92 -8.72 -5.82
C LYS A 134 13.54 -7.38 -6.24
N ASP A 135 12.81 -6.61 -7.03
CA ASP A 135 13.30 -5.34 -7.56
C ASP A 135 13.49 -4.29 -6.46
N VAL A 136 12.57 -4.19 -5.50
CA VAL A 136 12.70 -3.32 -4.32
C VAL A 136 13.96 -3.69 -3.50
N ARG A 137 14.20 -4.98 -3.29
CA ARG A 137 15.41 -5.45 -2.58
C ARG A 137 16.70 -5.13 -3.34
N THR A 138 16.66 -5.22 -4.66
CA THR A 138 17.79 -4.87 -5.54
C THR A 138 18.02 -3.36 -5.51
N GLU A 139 16.98 -2.57 -5.67
CA GLU A 139 17.02 -1.11 -5.69
C GLU A 139 17.65 -0.53 -4.42
N TYR A 140 17.23 -1.05 -3.26
CA TYR A 140 17.73 -0.58 -1.97
C TYR A 140 18.95 -1.38 -1.45
N LYS A 141 19.51 -2.27 -2.27
CA LYS A 141 20.68 -3.10 -1.89
C LYS A 141 20.47 -3.88 -0.59
N ALA A 142 19.27 -4.34 -0.35
CA ALA A 142 18.84 -5.01 0.88
C ALA A 142 18.21 -6.39 0.56
N PRO A 143 19.01 -7.40 0.12
CA PRO A 143 18.51 -8.66 -0.45
C PRO A 143 17.69 -9.50 0.53
N LYS A 144 17.85 -9.29 1.82
CA LYS A 144 17.12 -9.99 2.89
C LYS A 144 16.12 -9.09 3.62
N MET A 145 15.89 -7.88 3.14
CA MET A 145 14.97 -6.93 3.79
C MET A 145 13.61 -7.60 4.04
N PRO A 146 13.12 -7.58 5.29
CA PRO A 146 11.77 -8.03 5.61
C PRO A 146 10.72 -7.31 4.76
N PHE A 147 9.74 -8.06 4.28
CA PHE A 147 8.67 -7.52 3.46
C PHE A 147 7.31 -7.98 4.00
N VAL A 148 6.41 -7.03 4.24
CA VAL A 148 5.07 -7.30 4.76
C VAL A 148 4.05 -6.91 3.70
N ILE A 149 3.17 -7.85 3.35
CA ILE A 149 2.05 -7.62 2.43
C ILE A 149 0.76 -7.52 3.24
N GLY A 150 0.13 -6.36 3.26
CA GLY A 150 -1.25 -6.21 3.73
C GLY A 150 -2.19 -6.82 2.70
N VAL A 151 -2.85 -7.93 3.05
CA VAL A 151 -3.80 -8.60 2.16
C VAL A 151 -5.04 -7.72 1.98
N LEU A 152 -5.47 -7.55 0.74
CA LEU A 152 -6.66 -6.78 0.40
C LEU A 152 -7.90 -7.39 1.09
N GLY A 153 -8.47 -6.63 2.02
CA GLY A 153 -9.60 -7.05 2.86
C GLY A 153 -10.92 -6.35 2.54
N THR A 154 -11.05 -5.72 1.37
CA THR A 154 -12.23 -4.93 0.99
C THR A 154 -13.53 -5.72 0.96
N ASN A 155 -13.45 -7.04 0.84
CA ASN A 155 -14.60 -7.93 0.92
C ASN A 155 -15.00 -8.29 2.38
N ARG A 156 -14.29 -7.79 3.37
CA ARG A 156 -14.56 -7.74 4.82
C ARG A 156 -14.64 -9.08 5.55
N ILE A 157 -15.25 -10.08 4.98
CA ILE A 157 -15.37 -11.41 5.57
C ILE A 157 -14.48 -12.42 4.86
N LYS A 158 -14.00 -13.41 5.61
CA LYS A 158 -13.03 -14.40 5.14
C LYS A 158 -13.42 -15.06 3.82
N GLU A 159 -14.66 -15.50 3.69
CA GLU A 159 -15.17 -16.22 2.53
C GLU A 159 -15.09 -15.38 1.23
N ASN A 160 -15.33 -14.09 1.33
CA ASN A 160 -15.26 -13.17 0.20
C ASN A 160 -13.81 -12.81 -0.13
N VAL A 161 -12.97 -12.61 0.89
CA VAL A 161 -11.53 -12.32 0.70
C VAL A 161 -10.81 -13.53 0.09
N ASP A 162 -11.20 -14.75 0.46
CA ASP A 162 -10.65 -15.98 -0.10
C ASP A 162 -11.01 -16.20 -1.58
N LYS A 163 -12.08 -15.58 -2.06
CA LYS A 163 -12.50 -15.61 -3.48
C LYS A 163 -11.88 -14.47 -4.30
N ASN A 164 -11.29 -13.47 -3.65
CA ASN A 164 -10.69 -12.34 -4.34
C ASN A 164 -9.32 -12.73 -4.90
N ALA A 165 -9.16 -12.74 -6.21
CA ALA A 165 -7.94 -13.18 -6.90
C ALA A 165 -6.70 -12.36 -6.49
N VAL A 166 -6.85 -11.06 -6.21
CA VAL A 166 -5.75 -10.21 -5.72
C VAL A 166 -5.32 -10.66 -4.33
N SER A 167 -6.27 -10.87 -3.40
CA SER A 167 -5.97 -11.35 -2.05
C SER A 167 -5.29 -12.72 -2.06
N VAL A 168 -5.74 -13.62 -2.93
CA VAL A 168 -5.10 -14.93 -3.15
C VAL A 168 -3.68 -14.73 -3.69
N GLY A 169 -3.50 -13.91 -4.71
CA GLY A 169 -2.19 -13.61 -5.30
C GLY A 169 -1.20 -13.02 -4.29
N GLN A 170 -1.67 -12.16 -3.37
CA GLN A 170 -0.87 -11.59 -2.28
C GLN A 170 -0.35 -12.65 -1.30
N ARG A 171 -1.24 -13.54 -0.86
CA ARG A 171 -0.89 -14.65 0.05
C ARG A 171 0.08 -15.63 -0.61
N GLU A 172 -0.15 -15.95 -1.88
CA GLU A 172 0.70 -16.87 -2.62
C GLU A 172 2.05 -16.28 -2.98
N ALA A 173 2.14 -15.00 -3.26
CA ALA A 173 3.42 -14.32 -3.43
C ALA A 173 4.28 -14.40 -2.16
N ALA A 174 3.66 -14.19 -0.98
CA ALA A 174 4.36 -14.32 0.30
C ALA A 174 4.88 -15.75 0.58
N LYS A 175 4.24 -16.77 0.00
CA LYS A 175 4.61 -18.18 0.15
C LYS A 175 5.64 -18.66 -0.87
N ALA A 176 6.09 -17.82 -1.79
CA ALA A 176 7.09 -18.21 -2.77
C ALA A 176 8.36 -18.74 -2.07
N PRO A 177 8.95 -19.87 -2.53
CA PRO A 177 10.04 -20.53 -1.84
C PRO A 177 11.24 -19.63 -1.54
N GLU A 178 11.55 -18.73 -2.46
CA GLU A 178 12.65 -17.77 -2.33
C GLU A 178 12.44 -16.71 -1.23
N PHE A 179 11.23 -16.60 -0.72
CA PHE A 179 10.83 -15.59 0.30
C PHE A 179 10.65 -16.19 1.70
N LYS A 180 10.93 -17.48 1.85
CA LYS A 180 10.76 -18.19 3.12
C LYS A 180 11.51 -17.48 4.26
N GLY A 181 10.77 -17.09 5.29
CA GLY A 181 11.31 -16.48 6.51
C GLY A 181 11.51 -14.96 6.47
N ASN A 182 11.30 -14.30 5.32
CA ASN A 182 11.48 -12.84 5.22
C ASN A 182 10.40 -12.09 4.41
N VAL A 183 9.36 -12.79 3.98
CA VAL A 183 8.12 -12.17 3.45
C VAL A 183 6.94 -12.78 4.19
N VAL A 184 6.01 -11.92 4.64
CA VAL A 184 4.77 -12.35 5.29
C VAL A 184 3.59 -11.60 4.72
N SER A 185 2.42 -12.24 4.74
CA SER A 185 1.15 -11.61 4.45
C SER A 185 0.32 -11.46 5.72
N VAL A 186 -0.34 -10.32 5.89
CA VAL A 186 -1.18 -9.98 7.05
C VAL A 186 -2.60 -9.74 6.58
N GLU A 187 -3.55 -10.40 7.22
CA GLU A 187 -4.97 -10.37 6.86
C GLU A 187 -5.66 -9.11 7.39
N SER A 188 -5.88 -8.11 6.55
CA SER A 188 -6.51 -6.85 6.98
C SER A 188 -8.00 -7.01 7.30
N TYR A 189 -8.70 -7.99 6.71
CA TYR A 189 -10.12 -8.23 7.03
C TYR A 189 -10.36 -8.58 8.50
N LYS A 190 -9.36 -9.14 9.20
CA LYS A 190 -9.48 -9.51 10.62
C LYS A 190 -9.56 -8.30 11.56
N VAL A 191 -9.11 -7.16 11.10
CA VAL A 191 -9.12 -5.89 11.83
C VAL A 191 -10.06 -4.88 11.18
N TYR A 192 -10.94 -5.35 10.30
CA TYR A 192 -11.94 -4.51 9.67
C TYR A 192 -12.98 -4.08 10.70
N ASP A 193 -13.28 -2.80 10.74
CA ASP A 193 -14.26 -2.23 11.66
C ASP A 193 -15.69 -2.51 11.15
N GLN A 194 -16.29 -3.58 11.69
CA GLN A 194 -17.65 -3.98 11.30
C GLN A 194 -18.70 -2.99 11.79
N GLU A 195 -18.52 -2.39 12.96
CA GLU A 195 -19.42 -1.38 13.49
C GLU A 195 -19.45 -0.15 12.59
N ALA A 196 -18.28 0.35 12.21
CA ALA A 196 -18.20 1.45 11.26
C ALA A 196 -18.84 1.10 9.89
N TRP A 197 -18.72 -0.15 9.45
CA TRP A 197 -19.40 -0.59 8.24
C TRP A 197 -20.92 -0.60 8.36
N GLU A 198 -21.47 -1.06 9.49
CA GLU A 198 -22.91 -1.05 9.75
C GLU A 198 -23.46 0.37 9.77
N VAL A 199 -22.72 1.31 10.38
CA VAL A 199 -23.03 2.74 10.33
C VAL A 199 -23.05 3.26 8.91
N TYR A 200 -22.06 2.89 8.11
CA TYR A 200 -22.02 3.26 6.70
C TYR A 200 -23.25 2.74 5.94
N GLN A 201 -23.63 1.47 6.15
CA GLN A 201 -24.81 0.87 5.50
C GLN A 201 -26.13 1.46 5.99
N SER A 202 -26.21 1.92 7.23
CA SER A 202 -27.41 2.55 7.80
C SER A 202 -27.70 3.95 7.22
N GLY A 203 -26.84 4.46 6.35
CA GLY A 203 -27.04 5.72 5.65
C GLY A 203 -26.10 6.85 6.08
N TRP A 204 -25.05 6.55 6.86
CA TRP A 204 -24.07 7.55 7.27
C TRP A 204 -23.57 8.48 6.15
N PRO A 205 -23.28 8.00 4.90
CA PRO A 205 -22.87 8.90 3.82
C PRO A 205 -23.89 9.99 3.46
N LYS A 206 -25.16 9.74 3.75
CA LYS A 206 -26.24 10.70 3.52
C LYS A 206 -26.43 11.68 4.68
N HIS A 207 -26.03 11.26 5.87
CA HIS A 207 -26.26 11.97 7.12
C HIS A 207 -24.97 12.42 7.82
N PHE A 208 -23.81 12.33 7.16
CA PHE A 208 -22.54 12.59 7.81
C PHE A 208 -22.44 14.01 8.40
N ALA A 209 -23.01 15.00 7.74
CA ALA A 209 -23.00 16.39 8.22
C ALA A 209 -23.73 16.54 9.56
N GLU A 210 -24.76 15.74 9.79
CA GLU A 210 -25.52 15.69 11.04
C GLU A 210 -24.83 14.82 12.11
N TRP A 211 -24.33 13.64 11.69
CA TRP A 211 -23.82 12.64 12.62
C TRP A 211 -22.37 12.88 13.07
N CYS A 212 -21.62 13.65 12.31
CA CYS A 212 -20.20 13.91 12.59
C CYS A 212 -19.95 15.25 13.31
N VAL A 213 -20.98 15.86 13.89
CA VAL A 213 -20.81 17.07 14.69
C VAL A 213 -20.13 16.73 16.00
N VAL A 214 -18.97 17.33 16.24
CA VAL A 214 -18.22 17.13 17.50
C VAL A 214 -19.05 17.57 18.69
N GLY A 215 -19.15 16.70 19.71
CA GLY A 215 -19.96 16.95 20.91
C GLY A 215 -21.46 16.73 20.72
N SER A 216 -21.90 16.19 19.57
CA SER A 216 -23.27 15.76 19.40
C SER A 216 -23.55 14.49 20.23
N ASP A 217 -24.82 14.22 20.48
CA ASP A 217 -25.30 12.99 21.10
C ASP A 217 -25.35 11.79 20.14
N ARG A 218 -24.93 11.99 18.90
CA ARG A 218 -24.85 10.93 17.89
C ARG A 218 -23.70 9.97 18.19
N PRO A 219 -23.92 8.66 18.14
CA PRO A 219 -22.94 7.67 18.59
C PRO A 219 -21.68 7.63 17.72
N TYR A 220 -21.72 8.18 16.51
CA TYR A 220 -20.65 8.06 15.52
C TYR A 220 -20.02 9.40 15.10
N HIS A 221 -20.18 10.43 15.90
CA HIS A 221 -19.60 11.75 15.63
C HIS A 221 -18.06 11.71 15.47
N TYR A 222 -17.39 10.75 16.12
CA TYR A 222 -15.93 10.56 16.05
C TYR A 222 -15.46 10.04 14.69
N LEU A 223 -16.35 9.48 13.86
CA LEU A 223 -15.96 8.97 12.54
C LEU A 223 -15.64 10.09 11.54
N GLY A 224 -16.07 11.32 11.80
CA GLY A 224 -15.78 12.47 10.96
C GLY A 224 -16.34 12.33 9.53
N SER A 225 -15.90 13.18 8.62
CA SER A 225 -16.21 13.07 7.19
C SER A 225 -15.35 12.05 6.46
N GLY A 226 -14.66 11.17 7.18
CA GLY A 226 -13.63 10.31 6.67
C GLY A 226 -14.11 9.30 5.64
N LYS A 227 -13.20 8.93 4.78
CA LYS A 227 -13.33 7.78 3.90
C LYS A 227 -12.73 6.58 4.62
N PHE A 228 -13.43 6.09 5.63
CA PHE A 228 -12.94 5.03 6.53
C PHE A 228 -12.81 3.67 5.88
N PHE A 229 -13.46 3.51 4.74
CA PHE A 229 -13.82 2.21 4.22
C PHE A 229 -13.11 1.87 2.93
N VAL A 230 -11.93 2.40 2.74
CA VAL A 230 -11.10 2.07 1.57
C VAL A 230 -9.94 1.18 1.95
#